data_5d97e2eb8895701eb0d7d3c4537f0cdf
#
_entry.id   5d97e2eb8895701eb0d7d3c4537f0cdf
#
_cell.length_a   1.000
_cell.length_b   1.000
_cell.length_c   1.000
_cell.angle_alpha   90.00
_cell.angle_beta   90.00
_cell.angle_gamma   90.00
#
_symmetry.space_group_name_H-M   'P 1'
#
loop_
_entity.id
_entity.type
_entity.pdbx_description
1 polymer ?
#
loop_
_entity_poly.entity_id
_entity_poly.type
_entity_poly.pdbx_seq_one_letter_code
_entity_poly.pdbx_strand_id
1 'polypeptide(L)'
;MQFKLKTIQYDLNITRIANVHYFEFISNYHTESDYHPFHELVYVDRGEMHVKAENYQGVLRAQQFILHLPNEKHMLSCDLGSAPSVIIIGFECNCPRLDFLSQQPITLSLQNQRLLGEIIK
;
A
#
# COMPACT_ATOMS: atom_id res chain seq x y z
N MET A 1 13.47 -41.07 -13.57
CA MET A 1 13.25 -39.89 -12.76
C MET A 1 11.76 -39.71 -12.52
N GLN A 2 11.36 -39.54 -11.29
CA GLN A 2 9.96 -39.23 -10.95
C GLN A 2 9.80 -37.77 -10.65
N PHE A 3 8.72 -37.20 -11.18
CA PHE A 3 8.33 -35.81 -10.90
C PHE A 3 7.15 -35.80 -9.94
N LYS A 4 7.27 -35.02 -8.89
CA LYS A 4 6.18 -34.80 -7.96
C LYS A 4 5.45 -33.51 -8.37
N LEU A 5 4.22 -33.64 -8.80
CA LEU A 5 3.38 -32.48 -9.13
C LEU A 5 2.81 -31.88 -7.85
N LYS A 6 2.83 -30.57 -7.79
CA LYS A 6 2.25 -29.82 -6.67
C LYS A 6 1.10 -28.96 -7.17
N THR A 7 0.00 -28.96 -6.44
CA THR A 7 -1.10 -28.05 -6.68
C THR A 7 -0.68 -26.66 -6.22
N ILE A 8 -0.81 -25.69 -7.10
CA ILE A 8 -0.60 -24.30 -6.75
C ILE A 8 -1.86 -23.79 -6.07
N GLN A 9 -1.70 -23.30 -4.84
CA GLN A 9 -2.77 -22.67 -4.12
C GLN A 9 -2.58 -21.15 -4.14
N TYR A 10 -3.64 -20.43 -4.44
CA TYR A 10 -3.64 -18.98 -4.33
C TYR A 10 -3.94 -18.62 -2.88
N ASP A 11 -2.92 -18.20 -2.15
CA ASP A 11 -3.06 -17.79 -0.75
C ASP A 11 -3.70 -16.42 -0.59
N LEU A 12 -3.71 -15.63 -1.66
CA LEU A 12 -4.30 -14.30 -1.68
C LEU A 12 -5.70 -14.37 -2.28
N ASN A 13 -6.69 -14.10 -1.46
CA ASN A 13 -8.07 -14.03 -1.90
C ASN A 13 -8.67 -12.69 -1.48
N ILE A 14 -8.69 -11.75 -2.41
CA ILE A 14 -9.34 -10.44 -2.20
C ILE A 14 -10.85 -10.65 -2.40
N THR A 15 -11.59 -10.47 -1.33
CA THR A 15 -13.03 -10.70 -1.33
C THR A 15 -13.83 -9.46 -1.66
N ARG A 16 -13.36 -8.28 -1.25
CA ARG A 16 -14.03 -7.00 -1.52
C ARG A 16 -13.00 -5.89 -1.66
N ILE A 17 -13.33 -4.90 -2.49
CA ILE A 17 -12.55 -3.67 -2.61
C ILE A 17 -13.36 -2.56 -1.94
N ALA A 18 -12.75 -1.89 -0.96
CA ALA A 18 -13.38 -0.78 -0.27
C ALA A 18 -13.27 0.52 -1.06
N ASN A 19 -12.08 0.79 -1.60
CA ASN A 19 -11.83 2.00 -2.40
C ASN A 19 -10.59 1.84 -3.26
N VAL A 20 -10.51 2.66 -4.31
CA VAL A 20 -9.31 2.87 -5.12
C VAL A 20 -9.25 4.36 -5.41
N HIS A 21 -8.23 5.04 -4.89
CA HIS A 21 -8.10 6.48 -5.02
C HIS A 21 -6.71 6.89 -5.47
N TYR A 22 -6.67 7.90 -6.35
CA TYR A 22 -5.46 8.62 -6.70
C TYR A 22 -5.55 10.01 -6.08
N PHE A 23 -4.59 10.35 -5.21
CA PHE A 23 -4.55 11.64 -4.55
C PHE A 23 -3.31 12.42 -4.95
N GLU A 24 -3.49 13.72 -5.19
CA GLU A 24 -2.40 14.68 -5.25
C GLU A 24 -2.44 15.49 -3.97
N PHE A 25 -1.47 15.28 -3.10
CA PHE A 25 -1.42 15.98 -1.83
C PHE A 25 -0.90 17.39 -2.02
N ILE A 26 -1.51 18.34 -1.33
CA ILE A 26 -1.00 19.71 -1.28
C ILE A 26 0.16 19.78 -0.29
N SER A 27 1.06 20.77 -0.51
CA SER A 27 2.21 21.01 0.34
C SER A 27 1.79 21.17 1.81
N ASN A 28 2.55 20.57 2.70
CA ASN A 28 2.33 20.64 4.16
C ASN A 28 0.97 20.09 4.60
N TYR A 29 0.53 19.02 3.93
CA TYR A 29 -0.73 18.36 4.26
C TYR A 29 -0.50 17.12 5.11
N HIS A 30 -1.47 16.79 5.96
CA HIS A 30 -1.49 15.52 6.69
C HIS A 30 -2.91 14.98 6.76
N THR A 31 -3.03 13.67 6.83
CA THR A 31 -4.30 13.00 7.11
C THR A 31 -4.49 12.90 8.63
N GLU A 32 -5.74 12.80 9.06
CA GLU A 32 -6.02 12.41 10.44
C GLU A 32 -5.53 10.98 10.69
N SER A 33 -5.17 10.67 11.93
CA SER A 33 -4.89 9.30 12.32
C SER A 33 -6.17 8.48 12.18
N ASP A 34 -6.09 7.38 11.44
CA ASP A 34 -7.26 6.59 11.08
C ASP A 34 -6.97 5.09 11.27
N TYR A 35 -8.03 4.31 11.35
CA TYR A 35 -7.97 2.85 11.31
C TYR A 35 -9.30 2.33 10.76
N HIS A 36 -9.26 1.17 10.12
CA HIS A 36 -10.44 0.56 9.50
C HIS A 36 -10.25 -0.96 9.41
N PRO A 37 -11.36 -1.73 9.26
CA PRO A 37 -11.30 -3.20 9.34
C PRO A 37 -10.90 -3.87 8.01
N PHE A 38 -10.13 -3.20 7.16
CA PHE A 38 -9.63 -3.76 5.92
C PHE A 38 -8.18 -3.33 5.69
N HIS A 39 -7.51 -4.02 4.78
CA HIS A 39 -6.14 -3.67 4.37
C HIS A 39 -6.15 -2.39 3.56
N GLU A 40 -5.10 -1.59 3.69
CA GLU A 40 -4.90 -0.41 2.86
C GLU A 40 -3.49 -0.40 2.30
N LEU A 41 -3.39 -0.49 0.97
CA LEU A 41 -2.13 -0.33 0.27
C LEU A 41 -1.93 1.13 -0.07
N VAL A 42 -0.77 1.67 0.28
CA VAL A 42 -0.37 3.05 -0.04
C VAL A 42 0.86 2.99 -0.92
N TYR A 43 0.74 3.53 -2.12
CA TYR A 43 1.81 3.58 -3.11
C TYR A 43 2.09 5.03 -3.49
N VAL A 44 3.37 5.41 -3.51
CA VAL A 44 3.79 6.76 -3.92
C VAL A 44 4.17 6.75 -5.39
N ASP A 45 3.43 7.50 -6.20
CA ASP A 45 3.68 7.67 -7.62
C ASP A 45 4.76 8.73 -7.88
N ARG A 46 4.68 9.85 -7.16
CA ARG A 46 5.64 10.95 -7.24
C ARG A 46 5.92 11.53 -5.86
N GLY A 47 7.16 11.96 -5.67
CA GLY A 47 7.57 12.63 -4.45
C GLY A 47 7.81 11.67 -3.30
N GLU A 48 7.61 12.16 -2.10
CA GLU A 48 7.82 11.42 -0.87
C GLU A 48 6.67 11.66 0.07
N MET A 49 6.32 10.64 0.86
CA MET A 49 5.28 10.70 1.85
C MET A 49 5.81 10.19 3.18
N HIS A 50 5.57 10.93 4.25
CA HIS A 50 5.84 10.44 5.61
C HIS A 50 4.71 9.53 6.05
N VAL A 51 5.07 8.39 6.61
CA VAL A 51 4.13 7.40 7.12
C VAL A 51 4.38 7.22 8.61
N LYS A 52 3.32 7.31 9.40
CA LYS A 52 3.33 6.95 10.81
C LYS A 52 2.26 5.91 11.05
N ALA A 53 2.69 4.68 11.28
CA ALA A 53 1.82 3.54 11.50
C ALA A 53 2.33 2.72 12.69
N GLU A 54 1.57 1.72 13.11
CA GLU A 54 1.96 0.89 14.26
C GLU A 54 3.20 0.04 13.98
N ASN A 55 3.34 -0.45 12.74
CA ASN A 55 4.44 -1.36 12.38
C ASN A 55 5.59 -0.67 11.64
N TYR A 56 5.41 0.59 11.24
CA TYR A 56 6.44 1.33 10.53
C TYR A 56 6.26 2.82 10.71
N GLN A 57 7.38 3.52 10.87
CA GLN A 57 7.41 4.97 10.87
C GLN A 57 8.62 5.45 10.06
N GLY A 58 8.38 6.23 9.02
CA GLY A 58 9.44 6.71 8.15
C GLY A 58 8.92 7.32 6.86
N VAL A 59 9.74 7.26 5.81
CA VAL A 59 9.46 7.88 4.52
C VAL A 59 9.18 6.82 3.48
N LEU A 60 8.09 7.01 2.75
CA LEU A 60 7.73 6.24 1.57
C LEU A 60 8.12 7.06 0.35
N ARG A 61 9.01 6.53 -0.47
CA ARG A 61 9.54 7.22 -1.66
C ARG A 61 8.83 6.79 -2.92
N ALA A 62 9.06 7.51 -4.01
CA ALA A 62 8.46 7.20 -5.30
C ALA A 62 8.70 5.74 -5.69
N GLN A 63 7.67 5.10 -6.22
CA GLN A 63 7.58 3.69 -6.61
C GLN A 63 7.70 2.71 -5.44
N GLN A 64 7.52 3.17 -4.23
CA GLN A 64 7.42 2.31 -3.05
C GLN A 64 5.98 2.22 -2.55
N PHE A 65 5.66 1.10 -1.95
CA PHE A 65 4.39 0.91 -1.26
C PHE A 65 4.61 0.36 0.13
N ILE A 66 3.60 0.55 0.97
CA ILE A 66 3.46 -0.14 2.25
C ILE A 66 2.02 -0.60 2.39
N LEU A 67 1.81 -1.68 3.13
CA LEU A 67 0.48 -2.20 3.41
C LEU A 67 0.13 -1.94 4.87
N HIS A 68 -0.97 -1.26 5.12
CA HIS A 68 -1.53 -1.14 6.46
C HIS A 68 -2.49 -2.30 6.71
N LEU A 69 -2.34 -2.93 7.87
CA LEU A 69 -3.15 -4.08 8.25
C LEU A 69 -4.54 -3.63 8.73
N PRO A 70 -5.53 -4.54 8.75
CA PRO A 70 -6.82 -4.22 9.34
C PRO A 70 -6.68 -3.71 10.77
N ASN A 71 -7.34 -2.59 11.07
CA ASN A 71 -7.36 -1.94 12.38
C ASN A 71 -6.02 -1.37 12.84
N GLU A 72 -5.01 -1.34 11.98
CA GLU A 72 -3.76 -0.66 12.25
C GLU A 72 -3.95 0.85 12.14
N LYS A 73 -3.59 1.59 13.18
CA LYS A 73 -3.62 3.05 13.14
C LYS A 73 -2.50 3.55 12.23
N HIS A 74 -2.84 4.49 11.36
CA HIS A 74 -1.88 5.04 10.40
C HIS A 74 -2.23 6.47 10.03
N MET A 75 -1.21 7.20 9.61
CA MET A 75 -1.34 8.59 9.20
C MET A 75 -0.30 8.88 8.12
N LEU A 76 -0.66 9.74 7.17
CA LEU A 76 0.20 10.18 6.08
C LEU A 76 0.40 11.70 6.18
N SER A 77 1.61 12.15 5.87
CA SER A 77 1.90 13.59 5.81
C SER A 77 2.97 13.89 4.78
N CYS A 78 3.03 15.14 4.35
CA CYS A 78 4.08 15.63 3.46
C CYS A 78 4.60 16.98 3.95
N ASP A 79 5.85 17.29 3.59
CA ASP A 79 6.53 18.49 4.03
C ASP A 79 6.11 19.71 3.21
N LEU A 80 6.43 20.89 3.75
CA LEU A 80 6.30 22.15 3.04
C LEU A 80 7.15 22.12 1.76
N GLY A 81 6.54 22.45 0.64
CA GLY A 81 7.20 22.40 -0.67
C GLY A 81 7.12 21.04 -1.36
N SER A 82 6.64 20.02 -0.68
CA SER A 82 6.40 18.71 -1.27
C SER A 82 4.93 18.58 -1.68
N ALA A 83 4.67 17.96 -2.82
CA ALA A 83 3.32 17.70 -3.31
C ALA A 83 3.26 16.29 -3.91
N PRO A 84 3.32 15.24 -3.08
CA PRO A 84 3.36 13.89 -3.58
C PRO A 84 2.04 13.45 -4.18
N SER A 85 2.13 12.54 -5.15
CA SER A 85 0.96 11.83 -5.69
C SER A 85 0.97 10.40 -5.17
N VAL A 86 -0.15 9.96 -4.62
CA VAL A 86 -0.26 8.63 -4.02
C VAL A 86 -1.50 7.90 -4.53
N ILE A 87 -1.38 6.58 -4.58
CA ILE A 87 -2.48 5.67 -4.87
C ILE A 87 -2.80 4.91 -3.60
N ILE A 88 -4.07 4.92 -3.21
CA ILE A 88 -4.54 4.24 -2.02
C ILE A 88 -5.60 3.23 -2.44
N ILE A 89 -5.38 1.97 -2.08
CA ILE A 89 -6.32 0.87 -2.37
C ILE A 89 -6.68 0.19 -1.06
N GLY A 90 -7.97 0.27 -0.70
CA GLY A 90 -8.51 -0.44 0.45
C GLY A 90 -9.20 -1.73 0.00
N PHE A 91 -8.91 -2.85 0.65
CA PHE A 91 -9.47 -4.13 0.27
C PHE A 91 -9.56 -5.09 1.44
N GLU A 92 -10.49 -6.02 1.34
CA GLU A 92 -10.60 -7.13 2.29
C GLU A 92 -9.91 -8.36 1.72
N CYS A 93 -9.08 -8.96 2.54
CA CYS A 93 -8.35 -10.16 2.19
C CYS A 93 -8.14 -11.01 3.42
N ASN A 94 -8.28 -12.31 3.27
CA ASN A 94 -8.01 -13.26 4.34
C ASN A 94 -6.69 -13.98 4.04
N CYS A 95 -5.57 -13.25 4.23
CA CYS A 95 -4.25 -13.79 4.00
C CYS A 95 -3.24 -13.24 5.01
N PRO A 96 -2.98 -13.97 6.12
CA PRO A 96 -2.01 -13.53 7.13
C PRO A 96 -0.58 -13.36 6.59
N ARG A 97 -0.26 -13.99 5.47
CA ARG A 97 1.07 -13.85 4.85
C ARG A 97 1.38 -12.45 4.36
N LEU A 98 0.37 -11.59 4.23
CA LEU A 98 0.58 -10.19 3.84
C LEU A 98 1.12 -9.32 4.97
N ASP A 99 1.13 -9.82 6.20
CA ASP A 99 1.46 -9.00 7.37
C ASP A 99 2.88 -8.41 7.30
N PHE A 100 3.82 -9.11 6.67
CA PHE A 100 5.20 -8.60 6.54
C PHE A 100 5.28 -7.34 5.69
N LEU A 101 4.31 -7.09 4.82
CA LEU A 101 4.26 -5.90 3.95
C LEU A 101 3.96 -4.62 4.73
N SER A 102 3.58 -4.72 6.00
CA SER A 102 3.34 -3.56 6.87
C SER A 102 4.60 -3.06 7.57
N GLN A 103 5.71 -3.79 7.49
CA GLN A 103 6.89 -3.54 8.32
C GLN A 103 7.92 -2.62 7.67
N GLN A 104 7.90 -2.49 6.36
CA GLN A 104 8.82 -1.60 5.64
C GLN A 104 8.34 -1.31 4.24
N PRO A 105 8.75 -0.16 3.65
CA PRO A 105 8.46 0.12 2.27
C PRO A 105 9.09 -0.90 1.33
N ILE A 106 8.37 -1.21 0.26
CA ILE A 106 8.81 -2.13 -0.79
C ILE A 106 8.75 -1.40 -2.12
N THR A 107 9.83 -1.48 -2.90
CA THR A 107 9.89 -0.88 -4.22
C THR A 107 9.20 -1.79 -5.23
N LEU A 108 8.24 -1.26 -5.98
CA LEU A 108 7.61 -2.00 -7.06
C LEU A 108 8.55 -2.12 -8.25
N SER A 109 8.58 -3.30 -8.85
CA SER A 109 9.24 -3.49 -10.16
C SER A 109 8.52 -2.69 -11.23
N LEU A 110 9.20 -2.39 -12.33
CA LEU A 110 8.60 -1.68 -13.45
C LEU A 110 7.36 -2.40 -14.00
N GLN A 111 7.41 -3.74 -14.05
CA GLN A 111 6.27 -4.54 -14.49
C GLN A 111 5.06 -4.35 -13.56
N ASN A 112 5.26 -4.36 -12.25
CA ASN A 112 4.19 -4.17 -11.28
C ASN A 112 3.66 -2.74 -11.27
N GLN A 113 4.51 -1.75 -11.55
CA GLN A 113 4.06 -0.37 -11.74
C GLN A 113 3.07 -0.26 -12.90
N ARG A 114 3.33 -0.97 -14.00
CA ARG A 114 2.42 -1.01 -15.16
C ARG A 114 1.09 -1.66 -14.82
N LEU A 115 1.11 -2.75 -14.06
CA LEU A 115 -0.11 -3.40 -13.61
C LEU A 115 -0.94 -2.48 -12.71
N LEU A 116 -0.30 -1.76 -11.81
CA LEU A 116 -0.99 -0.79 -10.96
C LEU A 116 -1.63 0.32 -11.79
N GLY A 117 -0.93 0.81 -12.83
CA GLY A 117 -1.46 1.79 -13.75
C GLY A 117 -2.73 1.33 -14.47
N GLU A 118 -2.84 0.05 -14.77
CA GLU A 118 -4.06 -0.51 -15.36
C GLU A 118 -5.25 -0.50 -14.39
N ILE A 119 -4.99 -0.68 -13.10
CA ILE A 119 -6.06 -0.69 -12.09
C ILE A 119 -6.69 0.69 -11.94
N ILE A 120 -5.92 1.76 -12.05
CA ILE A 120 -6.37 3.13 -11.80
C ILE A 120 -6.86 3.87 -13.04
N LYS A 121 -6.86 3.23 -14.18
CA LYS A 121 -7.38 3.83 -15.43
C LYS A 121 -8.85 4.19 -15.34
#